data_77f36014217ae9f6341c1f66962dda21
#
_entry.id   77f36014217ae9f6341c1f66962dda21
#
_cell.length_a   1.000
_cell.length_b   1.000
_cell.length_c   1.000
_cell.angle_alpha   90.00
_cell.angle_beta   90.00
_cell.angle_gamma   90.00
#
_symmetry.space_group_name_H-M   'P 1'
#
loop_
_entity.id
_entity.type
_entity.pdbx_description
1 polymer ?
#
loop_
_entity_poly.entity_id
_entity_poly.type
_entity_poly.pdbx_seq_one_letter_code
_entity_poly.pdbx_strand_id
1 'polypeptide(L)'
;SRYINNQHYTIQIMSYFFSSESVSEGHPDKVADQISDAILDQFLAYDPKAHVACETFVTTGQVVIMGEVHSSEYIDLQTVARNTINRIGYTKAEYQFDGNSCGIMTAIHEQSSDINRGVSRSDEDEQGAGDQGMMFGYATNETENYMPVSLDLAHLIVRTLADIRKEGRQMTYLRPDAKSQVTVQYSDEGV
;
A
#
# COMPACT_ATOMS: atom_id res chain seq x y z
N SER A 1 26.11 60.25 27.10
CA SER A 1 25.87 58.86 27.58
C SER A 1 25.01 58.13 26.57
N ARG A 2 25.59 57.14 25.89
CA ARG A 2 24.88 56.25 24.99
C ARG A 2 24.35 55.02 25.80
N TYR A 3 23.05 54.88 25.92
CA TYR A 3 22.44 53.68 26.44
C TYR A 3 22.48 52.61 25.31
N ILE A 4 23.30 51.57 25.50
CA ILE A 4 23.27 50.37 24.69
C ILE A 4 22.18 49.51 25.31
N ASN A 5 21.05 49.41 24.62
CA ASN A 5 19.97 48.55 24.99
C ASN A 5 20.33 47.11 24.50
N ASN A 6 20.90 46.30 25.40
CA ASN A 6 21.13 44.88 25.15
C ASN A 6 19.79 44.15 25.22
N GLN A 7 19.08 44.10 24.10
CA GLN A 7 18.00 43.14 23.97
C GLN A 7 18.64 41.75 23.81
N HIS A 8 18.59 40.93 24.84
CA HIS A 8 18.85 39.52 24.77
C HIS A 8 17.70 38.88 23.99
N TYR A 9 17.92 38.64 22.69
CA TYR A 9 17.04 37.77 21.95
C TYR A 9 17.25 36.34 22.46
N THR A 10 16.32 35.82 23.27
CA THR A 10 16.27 34.43 23.59
C THR A 10 15.82 33.70 22.29
N ILE A 11 16.76 33.04 21.64
CA ILE A 11 16.41 32.14 20.54
C ILE A 11 15.59 31.01 21.17
N GLN A 12 14.29 31.05 20.97
CA GLN A 12 13.40 29.98 21.39
C GLN A 12 13.59 28.85 20.39
N ILE A 13 14.36 27.84 20.78
CA ILE A 13 14.48 26.60 20.00
C ILE A 13 13.09 26.01 19.91
N MET A 14 12.50 26.06 18.73
CA MET A 14 11.20 25.45 18.47
C MET A 14 11.42 23.99 18.17
N SER A 15 10.89 23.10 19.00
CA SER A 15 10.82 21.69 18.71
C SER A 15 9.38 21.31 18.37
N TYR A 16 9.20 20.39 17.44
CA TYR A 16 7.89 19.84 17.11
C TYR A 16 7.97 18.32 17.02
N PHE A 17 6.82 17.67 17.23
CA PHE A 17 6.69 16.23 17.06
C PHE A 17 6.02 15.92 15.74
N PHE A 18 6.50 14.88 15.09
CA PHE A 18 5.89 14.35 13.89
C PHE A 18 5.74 12.83 14.02
N SER A 19 4.54 12.32 13.76
CA SER A 19 4.22 10.91 13.88
C SER A 19 3.84 10.31 12.54
N SER A 20 4.32 9.10 12.28
CA SER A 20 3.94 8.30 11.12
C SER A 20 3.51 6.91 11.57
N GLU A 21 2.56 6.34 10.86
CA GLU A 21 2.06 5.00 11.08
C GLU A 21 2.33 4.12 9.88
N SER A 22 2.42 2.81 10.14
CA SER A 22 2.51 1.80 9.09
C SER A 22 1.72 0.56 9.49
N VAL A 23 1.21 -0.14 8.48
CA VAL A 23 0.53 -1.41 8.64
C VAL A 23 1.31 -2.52 7.94
N SER A 24 1.23 -3.74 8.50
CA SER A 24 1.92 -4.91 7.93
C SER A 24 1.19 -5.43 6.69
N GLU A 25 1.86 -6.36 5.99
CA GLU A 25 1.32 -7.06 4.81
C GLU A 25 -0.02 -7.78 5.08
N GLY A 26 -0.29 -8.15 6.34
CA GLY A 26 -1.51 -8.84 6.74
C GLY A 26 -2.63 -7.93 7.25
N HIS A 27 -2.43 -6.61 7.27
CA HIS A 27 -3.51 -5.68 7.56
C HIS A 27 -4.57 -5.73 6.45
N PRO A 28 -5.87 -5.67 6.75
CA PRO A 28 -6.92 -5.78 5.74
C PRO A 28 -6.72 -4.88 4.52
N ASP A 29 -6.36 -3.61 4.72
CA ASP A 29 -6.10 -2.67 3.62
C ASP A 29 -4.94 -3.14 2.74
N LYS A 30 -3.85 -3.65 3.35
CA LYS A 30 -2.70 -4.17 2.60
C LYS A 30 -2.97 -5.52 1.94
N VAL A 31 -3.82 -6.35 2.51
CA VAL A 31 -4.29 -7.57 1.86
C VAL A 31 -5.10 -7.23 0.62
N ALA A 32 -6.00 -6.25 0.71
CA ALA A 32 -6.80 -5.78 -0.41
C ALA A 32 -5.92 -5.22 -1.54
N ASP A 33 -4.99 -4.31 -1.22
CA ASP A 33 -4.02 -3.75 -2.17
C ASP A 33 -3.24 -4.86 -2.88
N GLN A 34 -2.67 -5.81 -2.12
CA GLN A 34 -1.85 -6.89 -2.68
C GLN A 34 -2.64 -7.83 -3.58
N ILE A 35 -3.94 -8.05 -3.33
CA ILE A 35 -4.79 -8.84 -4.20
C ILE A 35 -5.05 -8.07 -5.50
N SER A 36 -5.41 -6.80 -5.42
CA SER A 36 -5.64 -5.96 -6.61
C SER A 36 -4.38 -5.84 -7.47
N ASP A 37 -3.21 -5.62 -6.85
CA ASP A 37 -1.92 -5.57 -7.54
C ASP A 37 -1.56 -6.92 -8.20
N ALA A 38 -1.78 -8.04 -7.50
CA ALA A 38 -1.51 -9.37 -8.06
C ALA A 38 -2.41 -9.69 -9.26
N ILE A 39 -3.65 -9.20 -9.26
CA ILE A 39 -4.56 -9.32 -10.40
C ILE A 39 -4.05 -8.48 -11.58
N LEU A 40 -3.68 -7.23 -11.34
CA LEU A 40 -3.09 -6.35 -12.34
C LEU A 40 -1.84 -6.99 -12.95
N ASP A 41 -0.92 -7.48 -12.12
CA ASP A 41 0.31 -8.15 -12.55
C ASP A 41 0.03 -9.34 -13.47
N GLN A 42 -0.99 -10.15 -13.15
CA GLN A 42 -1.36 -11.30 -13.98
C GLN A 42 -1.91 -10.86 -15.33
N PHE A 43 -2.78 -9.86 -15.40
CA PHE A 43 -3.26 -9.36 -16.68
C PHE A 43 -2.11 -8.81 -17.53
N LEU A 44 -1.26 -7.95 -16.96
CA LEU A 44 -0.14 -7.35 -17.69
C LEU A 44 0.92 -8.35 -18.13
N ALA A 45 1.09 -9.47 -17.41
CA ALA A 45 2.02 -10.53 -17.80
C ALA A 45 1.63 -11.23 -19.11
N TYR A 46 0.34 -11.30 -19.42
CA TYR A 46 -0.18 -11.97 -20.61
C TYR A 46 -0.72 -10.99 -21.66
N ASP A 47 -1.21 -9.85 -21.24
CA ASP A 47 -1.70 -8.77 -22.10
C ASP A 47 -1.14 -7.43 -21.63
N PRO A 48 0.02 -6.97 -22.17
CA PRO A 48 0.62 -5.70 -21.77
C PRO A 48 -0.23 -4.47 -22.09
N LYS A 49 -1.31 -4.63 -22.89
CA LYS A 49 -2.26 -3.57 -23.24
C LYS A 49 -3.55 -3.65 -22.43
N ALA A 50 -3.63 -4.54 -21.45
CA ALA A 50 -4.81 -4.67 -20.61
C ALA A 50 -5.08 -3.37 -19.84
N HIS A 51 -6.36 -3.01 -19.74
CA HIS A 51 -6.84 -1.95 -18.86
C HIS A 51 -7.55 -2.62 -17.68
N VAL A 52 -7.01 -2.44 -16.50
CA VAL A 52 -7.45 -3.14 -15.28
C VAL A 52 -7.78 -2.12 -14.20
N ALA A 53 -9.06 -2.04 -13.83
CA ALA A 53 -9.57 -1.25 -12.72
C ALA A 53 -10.28 -2.19 -11.75
N CYS A 54 -9.48 -2.98 -11.01
CA CYS A 54 -9.96 -3.95 -10.03
C CYS A 54 -9.75 -3.45 -8.61
N GLU A 55 -10.84 -3.42 -7.86
CA GLU A 55 -10.87 -3.10 -6.44
C GLU A 55 -11.16 -4.35 -5.63
N THR A 56 -10.51 -4.44 -4.48
CA THR A 56 -10.68 -5.56 -3.57
C THR A 56 -11.15 -5.07 -2.20
N PHE A 57 -12.12 -5.77 -1.65
CA PHE A 57 -12.58 -5.59 -0.28
C PHE A 57 -12.38 -6.88 0.50
N VAL A 58 -11.83 -6.79 1.72
CA VAL A 58 -11.61 -7.95 2.59
C VAL A 58 -12.23 -7.72 3.97
N THR A 59 -12.76 -8.79 4.53
CA THR A 59 -13.26 -8.85 5.89
C THR A 59 -13.08 -10.28 6.42
N THR A 60 -13.49 -10.53 7.65
CA THR A 60 -13.44 -11.88 8.25
C THR A 60 -14.10 -12.92 7.33
N GLY A 61 -13.32 -13.89 6.89
CA GLY A 61 -13.78 -15.01 6.08
C GLY A 61 -14.22 -14.69 4.65
N GLN A 62 -14.08 -13.44 4.17
CA GLN A 62 -14.62 -13.01 2.89
C GLN A 62 -13.70 -12.07 2.14
N VAL A 63 -13.62 -12.27 0.83
CA VAL A 63 -13.01 -11.37 -0.17
C VAL A 63 -14.04 -11.05 -1.23
N VAL A 64 -14.13 -9.80 -1.63
CA VAL A 64 -14.92 -9.35 -2.78
C VAL A 64 -14.00 -8.61 -3.73
N ILE A 65 -13.98 -9.04 -4.99
CA ILE A 65 -13.20 -8.45 -6.07
C ILE A 65 -14.20 -7.90 -7.09
N MET A 66 -14.13 -6.62 -7.38
CA MET A 66 -15.06 -5.96 -8.30
C MET A 66 -14.33 -4.92 -9.15
N GLY A 67 -14.94 -4.54 -10.24
CA GLY A 67 -14.40 -3.50 -11.12
C GLY A 67 -14.62 -3.79 -12.58
N GLU A 68 -13.78 -3.18 -13.41
CA GLU A 68 -13.85 -3.26 -14.87
C GLU A 68 -12.48 -3.67 -15.42
N VAL A 69 -12.49 -4.56 -16.42
CA VAL A 69 -11.29 -5.02 -17.11
C VAL A 69 -11.55 -5.01 -18.61
N HIS A 70 -10.55 -4.54 -19.37
CA HIS A 70 -10.48 -4.75 -20.80
C HIS A 70 -9.20 -5.49 -21.13
N SER A 71 -9.31 -6.74 -21.53
CA SER A 71 -8.17 -7.60 -21.88
C SER A 71 -8.62 -8.70 -22.85
N SER A 72 -7.68 -9.19 -23.66
CA SER A 72 -7.88 -10.38 -24.49
C SER A 72 -7.75 -11.68 -23.71
N GLU A 73 -7.26 -11.62 -22.47
CA GLU A 73 -6.88 -12.78 -21.67
C GLU A 73 -7.86 -13.06 -20.53
N TYR A 74 -7.99 -14.34 -20.19
CA TYR A 74 -8.74 -14.78 -19.02
C TYR A 74 -7.80 -15.09 -17.86
N ILE A 75 -8.09 -14.51 -16.70
CA ILE A 75 -7.35 -14.75 -15.46
C ILE A 75 -8.29 -15.37 -14.41
N ASP A 76 -7.85 -16.44 -13.76
CA ASP A 76 -8.54 -17.01 -12.60
C ASP A 76 -8.28 -16.16 -11.35
N LEU A 77 -9.15 -15.16 -11.14
CA LEU A 77 -9.05 -14.20 -10.05
C LEU A 77 -9.08 -14.87 -8.68
N GLN A 78 -9.84 -15.96 -8.52
CA GLN A 78 -9.92 -16.66 -7.25
C GLN A 78 -8.60 -17.34 -6.90
N THR A 79 -7.95 -17.98 -7.86
CA THR A 79 -6.64 -18.58 -7.65
C THR A 79 -5.59 -17.53 -7.33
N VAL A 80 -5.58 -16.39 -8.03
CA VAL A 80 -4.66 -15.26 -7.75
C VAL A 80 -4.85 -14.75 -6.32
N ALA A 81 -6.10 -14.50 -5.91
CA ALA A 81 -6.39 -14.02 -4.57
C ALA A 81 -5.96 -15.02 -3.47
N ARG A 82 -6.28 -16.32 -3.64
CA ARG A 82 -5.89 -17.37 -2.70
C ARG A 82 -4.39 -17.49 -2.55
N ASN A 83 -3.65 -17.44 -3.65
CA ASN A 83 -2.20 -17.50 -3.63
C ASN A 83 -1.60 -16.28 -2.90
N THR A 84 -2.15 -15.10 -3.10
CA THR A 84 -1.74 -13.88 -2.41
C THR A 84 -1.99 -13.97 -0.91
N ILE A 85 -3.19 -14.40 -0.48
CA ILE A 85 -3.55 -14.58 0.93
C ILE A 85 -2.62 -15.59 1.60
N ASN A 86 -2.35 -16.72 0.94
CA ASN A 86 -1.44 -17.75 1.46
C ASN A 86 0.00 -17.25 1.56
N ARG A 87 0.49 -16.48 0.56
CA ARG A 87 1.82 -15.86 0.57
C ARG A 87 2.00 -14.87 1.73
N ILE A 88 0.97 -14.11 2.07
CA ILE A 88 0.95 -13.21 3.22
C ILE A 88 1.06 -14.01 4.52
N GLY A 89 0.51 -15.22 4.57
CA GLY A 89 0.59 -16.11 5.73
C GLY A 89 -0.75 -16.37 6.42
N TYR A 90 -1.85 -16.02 5.81
CA TYR A 90 -3.18 -16.43 6.25
C TYR A 90 -3.47 -17.86 5.77
N THR A 91 -2.90 -18.83 6.48
CA THR A 91 -2.92 -20.25 6.10
C THR A 91 -3.63 -21.14 7.12
N LYS A 92 -4.21 -20.56 8.18
CA LYS A 92 -4.83 -21.30 9.28
C LYS A 92 -6.27 -20.85 9.49
N ALA A 93 -7.19 -21.80 9.55
CA ALA A 93 -8.61 -21.54 9.78
C ALA A 93 -8.89 -20.80 11.11
N GLU A 94 -8.03 -20.98 12.13
CA GLU A 94 -8.13 -20.26 13.42
C GLU A 94 -8.00 -18.75 13.30
N TYR A 95 -7.45 -18.23 12.19
CA TYR A 95 -7.39 -16.80 11.91
C TYR A 95 -8.73 -16.24 11.43
N GLN A 96 -9.72 -17.12 11.20
CA GLN A 96 -11.04 -16.77 10.62
C GLN A 96 -10.95 -16.08 9.25
N PHE A 97 -9.80 -16.20 8.64
CA PHE A 97 -9.49 -15.76 7.29
C PHE A 97 -8.28 -16.56 6.82
N ASP A 98 -8.44 -17.40 5.82
CA ASP A 98 -7.34 -18.16 5.23
C ASP A 98 -7.55 -18.37 3.74
N GLY A 99 -6.46 -18.50 3.00
CA GLY A 99 -6.48 -18.55 1.54
C GLY A 99 -7.18 -19.77 0.96
N ASN A 100 -7.36 -20.84 1.74
CA ASN A 100 -7.98 -22.08 1.23
C ASN A 100 -9.49 -22.12 1.47
N SER A 101 -9.99 -21.47 2.54
CA SER A 101 -11.37 -21.60 2.98
C SER A 101 -12.20 -20.32 2.96
N CYS A 102 -11.59 -19.12 2.87
CA CYS A 102 -12.36 -17.89 2.77
C CYS A 102 -13.25 -17.86 1.52
N GLY A 103 -14.41 -17.24 1.63
CA GLY A 103 -15.27 -16.95 0.50
C GLY A 103 -14.61 -15.93 -0.43
N ILE A 104 -14.66 -16.15 -1.73
CA ILE A 104 -14.21 -15.18 -2.73
C ILE A 104 -15.34 -14.94 -3.72
N MET A 105 -15.84 -13.71 -3.76
CA MET A 105 -16.84 -13.26 -4.73
C MET A 105 -16.16 -12.36 -5.75
N THR A 106 -16.55 -12.54 -7.02
CA THR A 106 -16.06 -11.70 -8.12
C THR A 106 -17.22 -11.05 -8.85
N ALA A 107 -17.10 -9.75 -9.13
CA ALA A 107 -18.05 -8.97 -9.92
C ALA A 107 -17.26 -8.05 -10.86
N ILE A 108 -16.66 -8.66 -11.89
CA ILE A 108 -15.88 -7.94 -12.91
C ILE A 108 -16.72 -7.79 -14.15
N HIS A 109 -16.74 -6.59 -14.68
CA HIS A 109 -17.40 -6.22 -15.91
C HIS A 109 -16.40 -5.82 -16.99
N GLU A 110 -16.81 -5.86 -18.24
CA GLU A 110 -16.03 -5.29 -19.33
C GLU A 110 -16.03 -3.75 -19.23
N GLN A 111 -14.88 -3.13 -19.48
CA GLN A 111 -14.75 -1.67 -19.44
C GLN A 111 -15.77 -0.99 -20.37
N SER A 112 -16.39 0.07 -19.89
CA SER A 112 -17.36 0.87 -20.65
C SER A 112 -16.78 1.35 -21.98
N SER A 113 -17.55 1.18 -23.06
CA SER A 113 -17.19 1.63 -24.40
C SER A 113 -16.97 3.15 -24.49
N ASP A 114 -17.60 3.93 -23.61
CA ASP A 114 -17.46 5.39 -23.56
C ASP A 114 -16.12 5.80 -22.95
N ILE A 115 -15.68 5.13 -21.89
CA ILE A 115 -14.35 5.33 -21.29
C ILE A 115 -13.28 4.90 -22.30
N ASN A 116 -13.46 3.75 -22.94
CA ASN A 116 -12.50 3.23 -23.90
C ASN A 116 -12.30 4.20 -25.10
N ARG A 117 -13.34 4.86 -25.60
CA ARG A 117 -13.22 5.91 -26.63
C ARG A 117 -12.41 7.12 -26.19
N GLY A 118 -12.40 7.43 -24.88
CA GLY A 118 -11.59 8.51 -24.31
C GLY A 118 -10.11 8.15 -24.17
N VAL A 119 -9.80 6.88 -23.93
CA VAL A 119 -8.46 6.36 -23.61
C VAL A 119 -7.75 5.84 -24.85
N SER A 120 -8.41 4.99 -25.65
CA SER A 120 -7.79 4.32 -26.80
C SER A 120 -7.63 5.29 -27.99
N ARG A 121 -6.41 5.37 -28.50
CA ARG A 121 -6.03 6.10 -29.72
C ARG A 121 -5.43 5.14 -30.74
N SER A 122 -5.43 5.55 -31.99
CA SER A 122 -4.76 4.80 -33.07
C SER A 122 -3.23 4.83 -32.97
N ASP A 123 -2.70 5.85 -32.31
CA ASP A 123 -1.29 6.01 -31.99
C ASP A 123 -1.09 5.72 -30.50
N GLU A 124 -0.20 4.79 -30.15
CA GLU A 124 0.10 4.40 -28.78
C GLU A 124 0.69 5.57 -27.96
N ASP A 125 1.45 6.46 -28.62
CA ASP A 125 2.05 7.64 -27.99
C ASP A 125 1.01 8.73 -27.64
N GLU A 126 -0.19 8.65 -28.22
CA GLU A 126 -1.31 9.57 -27.96
C GLU A 126 -2.37 9.00 -27.01
N GLN A 127 -2.11 7.85 -26.39
CA GLN A 127 -3.07 7.23 -25.47
C GLN A 127 -3.41 8.16 -24.31
N GLY A 128 -4.72 8.33 -24.06
CA GLY A 128 -5.23 9.14 -22.96
C GLY A 128 -5.15 8.41 -21.60
N ALA A 129 -5.20 9.18 -20.53
CA ALA A 129 -5.36 8.63 -19.18
C ALA A 129 -6.81 8.12 -18.98
N GLY A 130 -6.96 7.04 -18.20
CA GLY A 130 -8.26 6.46 -17.87
C GLY A 130 -9.07 7.30 -16.90
N ASP A 131 -8.44 8.24 -16.19
CA ASP A 131 -9.09 9.12 -15.22
C ASP A 131 -8.34 10.46 -15.13
N GLN A 132 -8.97 11.45 -14.53
CA GLN A 132 -8.35 12.70 -14.11
C GLN A 132 -7.51 12.47 -12.85
N GLY A 133 -6.48 13.31 -12.64
CA GLY A 133 -5.63 13.17 -11.46
C GLY A 133 -5.01 14.49 -11.04
N MET A 134 -4.73 14.58 -9.73
CA MET A 134 -3.89 15.61 -9.14
C MET A 134 -2.90 14.92 -8.19
N MET A 135 -1.61 15.17 -8.39
CA MET A 135 -0.53 14.51 -7.67
C MET A 135 0.22 15.51 -6.80
N PHE A 136 0.66 15.04 -5.63
CA PHE A 136 1.57 15.74 -4.74
C PHE A 136 2.82 14.89 -4.57
N GLY A 137 3.97 15.54 -4.50
CA GLY A 137 5.25 14.88 -4.25
C GLY A 137 5.92 15.49 -3.04
N TYR A 138 6.57 14.64 -2.24
CA TYR A 138 7.39 15.05 -1.11
C TYR A 138 8.61 14.14 -1.01
N ALA A 139 9.77 14.71 -0.76
CA ALA A 139 11.01 13.99 -0.50
C ALA A 139 11.84 14.76 0.53
N THR A 140 12.61 14.03 1.34
CA THR A 140 13.54 14.61 2.32
C THR A 140 14.85 13.84 2.28
N ASN A 141 15.93 14.44 2.76
CA ASN A 141 17.24 13.78 2.85
C ASN A 141 17.52 13.18 4.24
N GLU A 142 16.48 12.96 5.03
CA GLU A 142 16.61 12.34 6.37
C GLU A 142 17.03 10.88 6.32
N THR A 143 16.71 10.20 5.23
CA THR A 143 17.03 8.78 4.99
C THR A 143 17.60 8.58 3.58
N GLU A 144 18.28 7.47 3.35
CA GLU A 144 18.89 7.15 2.03
C GLU A 144 17.84 6.99 0.92
N ASN A 145 16.61 6.60 1.27
CA ASN A 145 15.49 6.41 0.34
C ASN A 145 14.62 7.66 0.18
N TYR A 146 15.07 8.81 0.70
CA TYR A 146 14.38 10.10 0.65
C TYR A 146 13.01 10.14 1.31
N MET A 147 12.76 9.24 2.25
CA MET A 147 11.53 9.20 3.04
C MET A 147 11.72 9.88 4.40
N PRO A 148 10.66 10.45 5.00
CA PRO A 148 10.72 10.92 6.39
C PRO A 148 11.13 9.79 7.33
N VAL A 149 12.06 10.07 8.25
CA VAL A 149 12.61 9.05 9.16
C VAL A 149 11.52 8.37 10.00
N SER A 150 10.49 9.08 10.44
CA SER A 150 9.39 8.50 11.19
C SER A 150 8.61 7.45 10.39
N LEU A 151 8.40 7.69 9.09
CA LEU A 151 7.71 6.76 8.20
C LEU A 151 8.60 5.56 7.86
N ASP A 152 9.87 5.79 7.55
CA ASP A 152 10.83 4.73 7.23
C ASP A 152 10.99 3.75 8.41
N LEU A 153 11.12 4.26 9.63
CA LEU A 153 11.17 3.45 10.84
C LEU A 153 9.86 2.70 11.10
N ALA A 154 8.71 3.33 10.87
CA ALA A 154 7.43 2.65 11.01
C ALA A 154 7.30 1.47 10.03
N HIS A 155 7.72 1.65 8.77
CA HIS A 155 7.78 0.58 7.79
C HIS A 155 8.77 -0.53 8.17
N LEU A 156 9.95 -0.15 8.65
CA LEU A 156 10.99 -1.09 9.08
C LEU A 156 10.48 -2.01 10.19
N ILE A 157 9.77 -1.47 11.18
CA ILE A 157 9.21 -2.25 12.29
C ILE A 157 8.25 -3.33 11.79
N VAL A 158 7.25 -2.97 10.98
CA VAL A 158 6.25 -3.97 10.52
C VAL A 158 6.84 -4.98 9.54
N ARG A 159 7.83 -4.58 8.73
CA ARG A 159 8.58 -5.50 7.86
C ARG A 159 9.36 -6.51 8.68
N THR A 160 10.11 -6.03 9.68
CA THR A 160 10.88 -6.90 10.58
C THR A 160 9.98 -7.90 11.32
N LEU A 161 8.81 -7.46 11.79
CA LEU A 161 7.83 -8.35 12.41
C LEU A 161 7.33 -9.43 11.44
N ALA A 162 7.09 -9.07 10.17
CA ALA A 162 6.68 -10.04 9.15
C ALA A 162 7.78 -11.07 8.87
N ASP A 163 9.04 -10.64 8.79
CA ASP A 163 10.20 -11.53 8.59
C ASP A 163 10.36 -12.50 9.76
N ILE A 164 10.34 -12.02 11.01
CA ILE A 164 10.39 -12.85 12.23
C ILE A 164 9.25 -13.88 12.24
N ARG A 165 8.04 -13.46 11.90
CA ARG A 165 6.88 -14.35 11.84
C ARG A 165 7.05 -15.43 10.77
N LYS A 166 7.55 -15.08 9.59
CA LYS A 166 7.77 -16.03 8.48
C LYS A 166 8.91 -17.00 8.75
N GLU A 167 9.95 -16.57 9.45
CA GLU A 167 11.03 -17.47 9.94
C GLU A 167 10.50 -18.53 10.91
N GLY A 168 9.49 -18.21 11.72
CA GLY A 168 8.85 -19.14 12.64
C GLY A 168 9.72 -19.64 13.80
N ARG A 169 10.82 -18.96 14.12
CA ARG A 169 11.76 -19.33 15.19
C ARG A 169 11.54 -18.55 16.48
N GLN A 170 11.24 -17.28 16.33
CA GLN A 170 10.98 -16.35 17.43
C GLN A 170 9.56 -15.82 17.33
N MET A 171 8.99 -15.34 18.43
CA MET A 171 7.68 -14.72 18.49
C MET A 171 6.60 -15.50 17.70
N THR A 172 6.57 -16.83 17.89
CA THR A 172 5.70 -17.76 17.13
C THR A 172 4.21 -17.52 17.32
N TYR A 173 3.84 -16.63 18.24
CA TYR A 173 2.47 -16.15 18.48
C TYR A 173 2.02 -15.06 17.51
N LEU A 174 2.95 -14.47 16.73
CA LEU A 174 2.62 -13.42 15.79
C LEU A 174 1.67 -13.93 14.71
N ARG A 175 0.70 -13.08 14.35
CA ARG A 175 -0.19 -13.25 13.22
C ARG A 175 0.17 -12.27 12.11
N PRO A 176 -0.40 -12.41 10.89
CA PRO A 176 -0.03 -11.57 9.75
C PRO A 176 -0.33 -10.08 9.92
N ASP A 177 -1.38 -9.72 10.67
CA ASP A 177 -1.73 -8.32 10.92
C ASP A 177 -0.88 -7.70 12.04
N ALA A 178 -0.36 -6.51 11.80
CA ALA A 178 0.34 -5.68 12.77
C ALA A 178 0.30 -4.21 12.35
N LYS A 179 0.47 -3.32 13.33
CA LYS A 179 0.62 -1.87 13.13
C LYS A 179 1.82 -1.35 13.91
N SER A 180 2.41 -0.29 13.41
CA SER A 180 3.44 0.48 14.11
C SER A 180 3.15 1.97 14.03
N GLN A 181 3.60 2.70 15.02
CA GLN A 181 3.61 4.16 15.04
C GLN A 181 4.97 4.60 15.58
N VAL A 182 5.58 5.56 14.89
CA VAL A 182 6.84 6.19 15.29
C VAL A 182 6.62 7.69 15.40
N THR A 183 7.00 8.27 16.54
CA THR A 183 6.99 9.70 16.78
C THR A 183 8.42 10.19 16.91
N VAL A 184 8.78 11.19 16.13
CA VAL A 184 10.10 11.82 16.13
C VAL A 184 9.95 13.25 16.62
N GLN A 185 10.88 13.67 17.46
CA GLN A 185 11.00 15.07 17.86
C GLN A 185 12.06 15.76 16.98
N TYR A 186 11.65 16.79 16.28
CA TYR A 186 12.54 17.64 15.49
C TYR A 186 12.92 18.87 16.28
N SER A 187 14.17 19.26 16.20
CA SER A 187 14.68 20.54 16.69
C SER A 187 15.16 21.40 15.53
N ASP A 188 15.52 22.65 15.78
CA ASP A 188 16.11 23.54 14.77
C ASP A 188 17.47 23.01 14.24
N GLU A 189 18.08 22.05 14.93
CA GLU A 189 19.34 21.39 14.53
C GLU A 189 19.11 20.08 13.73
N GLY A 190 17.86 19.69 13.51
CA GLY A 190 17.45 18.45 12.83
C GLY A 190 16.82 17.41 13.77
N VAL A 191 16.88 16.14 13.35
CA VAL A 191 16.30 14.98 14.08
C VAL A 191 17.15 14.64 15.29
#